data_0bc69f551ddce22f3548d337d65920d9
#
_entry.id   0bc69f551ddce22f3548d337d65920d9
#
_cell.length_a   1.000
_cell.length_b   1.000
_cell.length_c   1.000
_cell.angle_alpha   90.00
_cell.angle_beta   90.00
_cell.angle_gamma   90.00
#
_symmetry.space_group_name_H-M   'P 1'
#
loop_
_entity.id
_entity.type
_entity.pdbx_description
1 polymer ?
#
loop_
_entity_poly.entity_id
_entity_poly.type
_entity_poly.pdbx_seq_one_letter_code
_entity_poly.pdbx_strand_id
1 'polypeptide(L)'
;MSNLEIFFTLCIPILLVGLGMGMKTKTPKKNRWIGWRTPAAMKNETIFKKANIYAGKIMFRYGFVILILTSIIDIILRYESIGSFITPWVCMAQIIMCVFMIRKIERKIRKF
;
A
#
# COMPACT_ATOMS: atom_id res chain seq x y z
N MET A 1 -20.74 7.29 9.27
CA MET A 1 -19.30 7.61 9.38
C MET A 1 -19.10 9.10 9.21
N SER A 2 -18.22 9.70 10.01
CA SER A 2 -17.85 11.09 9.84
C SER A 2 -16.91 11.28 8.65
N ASN A 3 -16.77 12.53 8.16
CA ASN A 3 -15.83 12.82 7.07
C ASN A 3 -14.40 12.47 7.46
N LEU A 4 -14.03 12.66 8.73
CA LEU A 4 -12.71 12.33 9.25
C LEU A 4 -12.44 10.83 9.22
N GLU A 5 -13.43 10.01 9.58
CA GLU A 5 -13.32 8.55 9.52
C GLU A 5 -13.14 8.06 8.08
N ILE A 6 -13.91 8.62 7.14
CA ILE A 6 -13.78 8.30 5.72
C ILE A 6 -12.36 8.65 5.23
N PHE A 7 -11.85 9.80 5.63
CA PHE A 7 -10.48 10.22 5.31
C PHE A 7 -9.45 9.20 5.80
N PHE A 8 -9.57 8.75 7.05
CA PHE A 8 -8.63 7.78 7.62
C PHE A 8 -8.70 6.42 6.91
N THR A 9 -9.90 5.95 6.57
CA THR A 9 -10.03 4.66 5.87
C THR A 9 -9.47 4.71 4.45
N LEU A 10 -9.49 5.86 3.79
CA LEU A 10 -8.98 6.01 2.43
C LEU A 10 -7.50 6.37 2.37
N CYS A 11 -6.89 6.75 3.49
CA CYS A 11 -5.50 7.22 3.55
C CYS A 11 -4.51 6.15 3.07
N ILE A 12 -4.58 4.94 3.62
CA ILE A 12 -3.68 3.84 3.28
C ILE A 12 -3.78 3.46 1.80
N PRO A 13 -4.97 3.17 1.24
CA PRO A 13 -5.05 2.79 -0.17
C PRO A 13 -4.62 3.89 -1.13
N ILE A 14 -4.91 5.15 -0.83
CA ILE A 14 -4.46 6.27 -1.65
C ILE A 14 -2.94 6.38 -1.64
N LEU A 15 -2.31 6.23 -0.47
CA LEU A 15 -0.86 6.23 -0.36
C LEU A 15 -0.22 5.07 -1.12
N LEU A 16 -0.79 3.87 -1.04
CA LEU A 16 -0.29 2.70 -1.76
C LEU A 16 -0.36 2.91 -3.27
N VAL A 17 -1.47 3.43 -3.78
CA VAL A 17 -1.63 3.71 -5.21
C VAL A 17 -0.63 4.76 -5.66
N GLY A 18 -0.50 5.86 -4.93
CA GLY A 18 0.41 6.95 -5.27
C GLY A 18 1.87 6.54 -5.24
N LEU A 19 2.30 5.89 -4.16
CA LEU A 19 3.67 5.41 -4.02
C LEU A 19 3.99 4.32 -5.04
N GLY A 20 3.06 3.38 -5.24
CA GLY A 20 3.22 2.31 -6.21
C GLY A 20 3.37 2.85 -7.63
N MET A 21 2.54 3.80 -8.02
CA MET A 21 2.62 4.46 -9.32
C MET A 21 3.98 5.16 -9.50
N GLY A 22 4.41 5.92 -8.50
CA GLY A 22 5.70 6.61 -8.54
C GLY A 22 6.87 5.66 -8.65
N MET A 23 6.87 4.58 -7.86
CA MET A 23 7.95 3.61 -7.85
C MET A 23 8.05 2.80 -9.15
N LYS A 24 6.91 2.50 -9.78
CA LYS A 24 6.93 1.72 -11.02
C LYS A 24 7.20 2.56 -12.27
N THR A 25 6.85 3.86 -12.28
CA THR A 25 7.00 4.73 -13.44
C THR A 25 8.26 5.58 -13.39
N LYS A 26 8.59 6.10 -12.21
CA LYS A 26 9.78 6.92 -11.98
C LYS A 26 10.62 6.27 -10.90
N THR A 27 11.19 5.11 -11.22
CA THR A 27 11.99 4.35 -10.26
C THR A 27 13.18 5.19 -9.79
N PRO A 28 13.32 5.44 -8.47
CA PRO A 28 14.45 6.20 -7.97
C PRO A 28 15.76 5.43 -8.11
N LYS A 29 16.87 6.15 -8.22
CA LYS A 29 18.19 5.55 -8.11
C LYS A 29 18.41 5.09 -6.67
N LYS A 30 19.31 4.13 -6.46
CA LYS A 30 19.66 3.66 -5.12
C LYS A 30 20.03 4.83 -4.22
N ASN A 31 19.31 4.96 -3.10
CA ASN A 31 19.52 6.05 -2.15
C ASN A 31 19.04 5.62 -0.76
N ARG A 32 19.27 6.47 0.25
CA ARG A 32 18.90 6.18 1.64
C ARG A 32 17.50 6.63 2.02
N TRP A 33 16.79 7.36 1.16
CA TRP A 33 15.62 8.13 1.57
C TRP A 33 14.32 7.69 0.93
N ILE A 34 14.34 7.22 -0.31
CA ILE A 34 13.15 6.97 -1.10
C ILE A 34 13.18 5.56 -1.70
N GLY A 35 12.03 4.88 -1.68
CA GLY A 35 11.83 3.59 -2.30
C GLY A 35 11.92 2.42 -1.33
N TRP A 36 11.89 1.21 -1.87
CA TRP A 36 12.01 -0.03 -1.10
C TRP A 36 13.48 -0.24 -0.74
N ARG A 37 13.81 -0.20 0.54
CA ARG A 37 15.19 -0.11 1.03
C ARG A 37 15.56 -1.22 2.02
N THR A 38 14.98 -2.38 1.88
CA THR A 38 15.39 -3.51 2.71
C THR A 38 16.81 -3.97 2.34
N PRO A 39 17.52 -4.68 3.23
CA PRO A 39 18.87 -5.17 2.92
C PRO A 39 18.94 -5.95 1.60
N ALA A 40 17.91 -6.76 1.30
CA ALA A 40 17.86 -7.53 0.07
C ALA A 40 17.79 -6.62 -1.17
N ALA A 41 17.03 -5.52 -1.10
CA ALA A 41 16.90 -4.56 -2.19
C ALA A 41 18.15 -3.67 -2.36
N MET A 42 18.89 -3.47 -1.29
CA MET A 42 20.05 -2.56 -1.26
C MET A 42 21.38 -3.22 -1.67
N LYS A 43 21.37 -4.46 -2.16
CA LYS A 43 22.59 -5.19 -2.54
C LYS A 43 23.41 -4.46 -3.62
N ASN A 44 22.74 -4.00 -4.68
CA ASN A 44 23.37 -3.20 -5.73
C ASN A 44 22.30 -2.40 -6.47
N GLU A 45 22.70 -1.54 -7.41
CA GLU A 45 21.79 -0.68 -8.14
C GLU A 45 20.82 -1.45 -9.03
N THR A 46 21.29 -2.52 -9.66
CA THR A 46 20.44 -3.35 -10.53
C THR A 46 19.30 -4.01 -9.73
N ILE A 47 19.65 -4.60 -8.58
CA ILE A 47 18.65 -5.24 -7.70
C ILE A 47 17.73 -4.19 -7.10
N PHE A 48 18.26 -3.03 -6.70
CA PHE A 48 17.45 -1.94 -6.15
C PHE A 48 16.40 -1.49 -7.18
N LYS A 49 16.80 -1.29 -8.42
CA LYS A 49 15.88 -0.89 -9.49
C LYS A 49 14.80 -1.94 -9.71
N LYS A 50 15.19 -3.22 -9.86
CA LYS A 50 14.22 -4.32 -10.04
C LYS A 50 13.27 -4.44 -8.86
N ALA A 51 13.79 -4.35 -7.64
CA ALA A 51 13.01 -4.44 -6.42
C ALA A 51 11.97 -3.31 -6.34
N ASN A 52 12.37 -2.09 -6.65
CA ASN A 52 11.48 -0.95 -6.61
C ASN A 52 10.40 -1.00 -7.69
N ILE A 53 10.73 -1.44 -8.89
CA ILE A 53 9.74 -1.62 -9.96
C ILE A 53 8.73 -2.69 -9.55
N TYR A 54 9.18 -3.82 -9.04
CA TYR A 54 8.30 -4.90 -8.59
C TYR A 54 7.44 -4.46 -7.41
N ALA A 55 8.05 -3.85 -6.39
CA ALA A 55 7.33 -3.33 -5.23
C ALA A 55 6.26 -2.31 -5.65
N GLY A 56 6.60 -1.41 -6.57
CA GLY A 56 5.66 -0.43 -7.10
C GLY A 56 4.45 -1.07 -7.78
N LYS A 57 4.68 -2.10 -8.58
CA LYS A 57 3.58 -2.85 -9.23
C LYS A 57 2.65 -3.50 -8.22
N ILE A 58 3.20 -4.16 -7.22
CA ILE A 58 2.43 -4.85 -6.19
C ILE A 58 1.68 -3.83 -5.31
N MET A 59 2.34 -2.77 -4.89
CA MET A 59 1.72 -1.73 -4.08
C MET A 59 0.57 -1.06 -4.82
N PHE A 60 0.74 -0.80 -6.11
CA PHE A 60 -0.33 -0.23 -6.94
C PHE A 60 -1.54 -1.15 -7.00
N ARG A 61 -1.32 -2.45 -7.26
CA ARG A 61 -2.42 -3.44 -7.32
C ARG A 61 -3.15 -3.57 -6.00
N TYR A 62 -2.42 -3.73 -4.90
CA TYR A 62 -3.01 -3.86 -3.56
C TYR A 62 -3.75 -2.59 -3.17
N GLY A 63 -3.13 -1.43 -3.40
CA GLY A 63 -3.75 -0.15 -3.10
C GLY A 63 -5.04 0.07 -3.89
N PHE A 64 -5.04 -0.27 -5.16
CA PHE A 64 -6.22 -0.12 -6.02
C PHE A 64 -7.38 -1.02 -5.55
N VAL A 65 -7.09 -2.29 -5.25
CA VAL A 65 -8.11 -3.23 -4.74
C VAL A 65 -8.63 -2.76 -3.38
N ILE A 66 -7.75 -2.39 -2.46
CA ILE A 66 -8.14 -1.91 -1.13
C ILE A 66 -8.97 -0.62 -1.26
N LEU A 67 -8.58 0.27 -2.17
CA LEU A 67 -9.31 1.52 -2.41
C LEU A 67 -10.75 1.25 -2.87
N ILE A 68 -10.94 0.35 -3.83
CA ILE A 68 -12.27 -0.01 -4.33
C ILE A 68 -13.11 -0.62 -3.21
N LEU A 69 -12.59 -1.61 -2.48
CA LEU A 69 -13.31 -2.29 -1.42
C LEU A 69 -13.66 -1.33 -0.29
N THR A 70 -12.73 -0.49 0.13
CA THR A 70 -12.95 0.50 1.19
C THR A 70 -13.98 1.53 0.76
N SER A 71 -13.93 2.00 -0.48
CA SER A 71 -14.91 2.97 -1.00
C SER A 71 -16.32 2.40 -1.00
N ILE A 72 -16.48 1.13 -1.39
CA ILE A 72 -17.78 0.46 -1.36
C ILE A 72 -18.31 0.38 0.08
N ILE A 73 -17.48 -0.02 1.03
CA ILE A 73 -17.85 -0.12 2.45
C ILE A 73 -18.26 1.26 2.99
N ASP A 74 -17.47 2.28 2.70
CA ASP A 74 -17.72 3.65 3.17
C ASP A 74 -19.02 4.21 2.59
N ILE A 75 -19.32 3.96 1.32
CA ILE A 75 -20.57 4.39 0.71
C ILE A 75 -21.77 3.71 1.37
N ILE A 76 -21.69 2.40 1.59
CA ILE A 76 -22.79 1.64 2.20
C ILE A 76 -23.04 2.10 3.65
N LEU A 77 -21.97 2.36 4.40
CA LEU A 77 -22.06 2.66 5.83
C LEU A 77 -22.03 4.16 6.14
N ARG A 78 -22.04 5.01 5.12
CA ARG A 78 -21.85 6.46 5.30
C ARG A 78 -22.87 7.08 6.27
N TYR A 79 -24.14 6.66 6.19
CA TYR A 79 -25.22 7.20 7.00
C TYR A 79 -25.65 6.26 8.13
N GLU A 80 -25.00 5.13 8.29
CA GLU A 80 -25.29 4.16 9.33
C GLU A 80 -24.49 4.48 10.59
N SER A 81 -25.15 4.42 11.76
CA SER A 81 -24.46 4.64 13.04
C SER A 81 -23.42 3.56 13.32
N ILE A 82 -23.61 2.34 12.81
CA ILE A 82 -22.68 1.23 12.96
C ILE A 82 -21.35 1.47 12.20
N GLY A 83 -21.34 2.39 11.22
CA GLY A 83 -20.14 2.70 10.45
C GLY A 83 -18.97 3.12 11.33
N SER A 84 -19.21 3.97 12.33
CA SER A 84 -18.16 4.39 13.26
C SER A 84 -17.59 3.24 14.09
N PHE A 85 -18.41 2.23 14.38
CA PHE A 85 -17.96 1.02 15.08
C PHE A 85 -17.10 0.13 14.18
N ILE A 86 -17.39 0.10 12.87
CA ILE A 86 -16.69 -0.74 11.90
C ILE A 86 -15.35 -0.11 11.45
N THR A 87 -15.20 1.20 11.49
CA THR A 87 -14.00 1.91 11.02
C THR A 87 -12.69 1.34 11.59
N PRO A 88 -12.52 1.08 12.90
CA PRO A 88 -11.29 0.49 13.42
C PRO A 88 -10.98 -0.87 12.82
N TRP A 89 -12.02 -1.68 12.54
CA TRP A 89 -11.85 -3.00 11.95
C TRP A 89 -11.40 -2.93 10.50
N VAL A 90 -11.92 -1.95 9.75
CA VAL A 90 -11.48 -1.71 8.37
C VAL A 90 -10.00 -1.31 8.35
N CYS A 91 -9.59 -0.40 9.23
CA CYS A 91 -8.19 0.02 9.33
C CYS A 91 -7.28 -1.15 9.70
N MET A 92 -7.71 -2.00 10.64
CA MET A 92 -6.94 -3.19 11.03
C MET A 92 -6.79 -4.16 9.87
N ALA A 93 -7.86 -4.41 9.11
CA ALA A 93 -7.82 -5.27 7.93
C ALA A 93 -6.83 -4.72 6.88
N GLN A 94 -6.82 -3.40 6.66
CA GLN A 94 -5.88 -2.75 5.75
C GLN A 94 -4.43 -2.96 6.20
N ILE A 95 -4.15 -2.82 7.49
CA ILE A 95 -2.82 -3.05 8.06
C ILE A 95 -2.39 -4.50 7.84
N ILE A 96 -3.27 -5.46 8.09
CA ILE A 96 -2.98 -6.89 7.88
C ILE A 96 -2.66 -7.15 6.40
N MET A 97 -3.44 -6.59 5.49
CA MET A 97 -3.17 -6.74 4.05
C MET A 97 -1.83 -6.12 3.66
N CYS A 98 -1.46 -4.99 4.25
CA CYS A 98 -0.15 -4.37 4.03
C CYS A 98 0.99 -5.28 4.49
N VAL A 99 0.84 -5.96 5.63
CA VAL A 99 1.86 -6.90 6.13
C VAL A 99 2.04 -8.06 5.14
N PHE A 100 0.96 -8.65 4.64
CA PHE A 100 1.04 -9.69 3.62
C PHE A 100 1.70 -9.21 2.34
N MET A 101 1.36 -8.00 1.91
CA MET A 101 1.97 -7.36 0.74
C MET A 101 3.47 -7.20 0.92
N ILE A 102 3.91 -6.69 2.05
CA ILE A 102 5.32 -6.49 2.37
C ILE A 102 6.07 -7.82 2.32
N ARG A 103 5.51 -8.88 2.92
CA ARG A 103 6.12 -10.22 2.89
C ARG A 103 6.23 -10.76 1.47
N LYS A 104 5.18 -10.58 0.67
CA LYS A 104 5.18 -11.03 -0.73
C LYS A 104 6.28 -10.33 -1.53
N ILE A 105 6.40 -9.02 -1.39
CA ILE A 105 7.41 -8.22 -2.07
C ILE A 105 8.81 -8.67 -1.64
N GLU A 106 9.06 -8.76 -0.34
CA GLU A 106 10.37 -9.12 0.20
C GLU A 106 10.80 -10.52 -0.20
N ARG A 107 9.87 -11.47 -0.19
CA ARG A 107 10.14 -12.85 -0.62
C ARG A 107 10.62 -12.90 -2.07
N LYS A 108 10.01 -12.10 -2.95
CA LYS A 108 10.42 -12.02 -4.36
C LYS A 108 11.77 -11.33 -4.53
N ILE A 109 12.00 -10.24 -3.79
CA ILE A 109 13.25 -9.48 -3.84
C ILE A 109 14.43 -10.34 -3.43
N ARG A 110 14.27 -11.19 -2.42
CA ARG A 110 15.35 -12.10 -1.97
C ARG A 110 15.78 -13.09 -3.04
N LYS A 111 14.91 -13.35 -4.03
CA LYS A 111 15.22 -14.24 -5.15
C LYS A 111 15.93 -13.52 -6.31
N PHE A 112 15.98 -12.20 -6.27
CA PHE A 112 16.75 -11.43 -7.25
C PHE A 112 18.28 -11.56 -6.98
#